data_111ab236d989c98a54347ea5c8b01013
#
_entry.id   111ab236d989c98a54347ea5c8b01013
#
_cell.length_a   1.000
_cell.length_b   1.000
_cell.length_c   1.000
_cell.angle_alpha   90.00
_cell.angle_beta   90.00
_cell.angle_gamma   90.00
#
_symmetry.space_group_name_H-M   'P 1'
#
loop_
_entity.id
_entity.type
_entity.pdbx_description
1 polymer ?
#
loop_
_entity_poly.entity_id
_entity_poly.type
_entity_poly.pdbx_seq_one_letter_code
_entity_poly.pdbx_strand_id
1 'polypeptide(L)'
;MFQLGKTIVSEDIIEKDFVCNLSACKGACCVDGEAGAPLDEEETKILEDIYPHVKPFLRKEGIKVIEEQGTWVKSDWGELETPLINGKDCAYVIFDEKKKALCGIEEAYNSGAITWKKPVSCHLYPIRVKEYSEFSAVNYHKWEICDDACTLGKELQVPVYKFVKQALIRKFGENWYAELEKVAEKHLKQ
;
A
#
# COMPACT_ATOMS: atom_id res chain seq x y z
N MET A 1 -3.94 6.26 -21.10
CA MET A 1 -2.69 6.49 -20.32
C MET A 1 -2.13 7.84 -20.68
N PHE A 2 -1.55 8.57 -19.74
CA PHE A 2 -0.93 9.86 -19.93
C PHE A 2 0.42 9.94 -19.21
N GLN A 3 1.28 10.88 -19.64
CA GLN A 3 2.59 11.09 -19.06
C GLN A 3 2.58 12.28 -18.09
N LEU A 4 3.19 12.10 -16.92
CA LEU A 4 3.44 13.13 -15.91
C LEU A 4 4.92 13.10 -15.51
N GLY A 5 5.70 14.05 -16.01
CA GLY A 5 7.15 14.02 -15.80
C GLY A 5 7.78 12.73 -16.31
N LYS A 6 8.39 11.98 -15.40
CA LYS A 6 8.98 10.64 -15.67
C LYS A 6 8.01 9.48 -15.34
N THR A 7 6.73 9.73 -15.15
CA THR A 7 5.75 8.67 -14.88
C THR A 7 4.77 8.50 -16.03
N ILE A 8 4.37 7.25 -16.29
CA ILE A 8 3.27 6.90 -17.18
C ILE A 8 2.11 6.41 -16.31
N VAL A 9 1.01 7.15 -16.35
CA VAL A 9 -0.12 7.00 -15.43
C VAL A 9 -1.33 6.43 -16.18
N SER A 10 -1.96 5.39 -15.60
CA SER A 10 -3.23 4.86 -16.12
C SER A 10 -4.38 5.84 -15.90
N GLU A 11 -5.26 6.00 -16.88
CA GLU A 11 -6.48 6.80 -16.75
C GLU A 11 -7.43 6.25 -15.68
N ASP A 12 -7.40 4.95 -15.43
CA ASP A 12 -8.16 4.33 -14.33
C ASP A 12 -7.91 5.02 -12.96
N ILE A 13 -6.74 5.64 -12.77
CA ILE A 13 -6.39 6.34 -11.52
C ILE A 13 -7.24 7.59 -11.30
N ILE A 14 -7.64 8.26 -12.39
CA ILE A 14 -8.49 9.45 -12.34
C ILE A 14 -9.98 9.14 -12.59
N GLU A 15 -10.29 8.01 -13.24
CA GLU A 15 -11.66 7.64 -13.64
C GLU A 15 -12.34 6.70 -12.65
N LYS A 16 -11.60 5.84 -11.95
CA LYS A 16 -12.19 4.85 -11.04
C LYS A 16 -12.35 5.42 -9.64
N ASP A 17 -13.50 5.16 -9.05
CA ASP A 17 -13.77 5.49 -7.67
C ASP A 17 -13.34 4.35 -6.74
N PHE A 18 -12.82 4.73 -5.57
CA PHE A 18 -12.37 3.77 -4.57
C PHE A 18 -12.33 4.40 -3.18
N VAL A 19 -12.93 3.72 -2.21
CA VAL A 19 -12.77 4.02 -0.78
C VAL A 19 -12.68 2.69 -0.04
N CYS A 20 -11.56 2.44 0.64
CA CYS A 20 -11.33 1.17 1.32
C CYS A 20 -12.47 0.85 2.31
N ASN A 21 -13.13 -0.29 2.12
CA ASN A 21 -14.22 -0.75 2.98
C ASN A 21 -13.76 -1.91 3.88
N LEU A 22 -12.99 -1.57 4.93
CA LEU A 22 -12.49 -2.55 5.89
C LEU A 22 -13.59 -3.31 6.64
N SER A 23 -14.80 -2.77 6.67
CA SER A 23 -15.94 -3.46 7.30
C SER A 23 -16.39 -4.68 6.49
N ALA A 24 -16.29 -4.60 5.17
CA ALA A 24 -16.64 -5.66 4.24
C ALA A 24 -15.45 -6.60 3.99
N CYS A 25 -14.32 -6.12 3.46
CA CYS A 25 -13.17 -6.95 3.08
C CYS A 25 -12.32 -7.43 4.26
N LYS A 26 -12.51 -6.86 5.47
CA LYS A 26 -11.76 -7.21 6.69
C LYS A 26 -10.24 -7.17 6.55
N GLY A 27 -9.72 -6.37 5.60
CA GLY A 27 -8.29 -6.25 5.36
C GLY A 27 -7.68 -7.42 4.59
N ALA A 28 -8.46 -8.08 3.73
CA ALA A 28 -8.05 -9.26 2.95
C ALA A 28 -6.72 -9.08 2.19
N CYS A 29 -6.40 -7.86 1.72
CA CYS A 29 -5.13 -7.57 1.04
C CYS A 29 -3.87 -7.86 1.88
N CYS A 30 -4.00 -8.01 3.20
CA CYS A 30 -2.89 -8.37 4.10
C CYS A 30 -2.79 -9.89 4.37
N VAL A 31 -3.78 -10.68 3.93
CA VAL A 31 -3.90 -12.12 4.26
C VAL A 31 -4.12 -13.02 3.03
N ASP A 32 -4.56 -12.48 1.90
CA ASP A 32 -4.89 -13.25 0.69
C ASP A 32 -3.84 -13.06 -0.44
N GLY A 33 -2.72 -12.36 -0.18
CA GLY A 33 -1.66 -12.17 -1.16
C GLY A 33 -0.77 -13.39 -1.32
N GLU A 34 -0.26 -13.60 -2.55
CA GLU A 34 0.75 -14.64 -2.85
C GLU A 34 2.18 -14.15 -2.58
N ALA A 35 2.37 -12.84 -2.31
CA ALA A 35 3.64 -12.18 -2.07
C ALA A 35 3.52 -11.17 -0.93
N GLY A 36 4.65 -10.83 -0.32
CA GLY A 36 4.75 -9.75 0.66
C GLY A 36 4.49 -8.38 0.05
N ALA A 37 4.41 -7.36 0.89
CA ALA A 37 4.33 -5.99 0.39
C ALA A 37 5.66 -5.60 -0.26
N PRO A 38 5.68 -5.16 -1.53
CA PRO A 38 6.89 -4.67 -2.17
C PRO A 38 7.53 -3.51 -1.40
N LEU A 39 8.85 -3.49 -1.32
CA LEU A 39 9.64 -2.52 -0.57
C LEU A 39 10.65 -1.83 -1.49
N ASP A 40 10.85 -0.53 -1.28
CA ASP A 40 12.01 0.17 -1.80
C ASP A 40 13.24 -0.16 -0.93
N GLU A 41 14.47 -0.06 -1.46
CA GLU A 41 15.71 -0.35 -0.70
C GLU A 41 15.84 0.47 0.60
N GLU A 42 15.38 1.72 0.58
CA GLU A 42 15.38 2.57 1.79
C GLU A 42 14.42 2.04 2.85
N GLU A 43 13.31 1.45 2.46
CA GLU A 43 12.29 0.92 3.37
C GLU A 43 12.78 -0.31 4.13
N THR A 44 13.72 -1.08 3.55
CA THR A 44 14.31 -2.24 4.26
C THR A 44 15.09 -1.80 5.50
N LYS A 45 15.88 -0.73 5.38
CA LYS A 45 16.65 -0.16 6.51
C LYS A 45 15.71 0.45 7.56
N ILE A 46 14.66 1.14 7.09
CA ILE A 46 13.65 1.69 8.01
C ILE A 46 13.00 0.56 8.82
N LEU A 47 12.63 -0.56 8.17
CA LEU A 47 12.03 -1.70 8.85
C LEU A 47 12.97 -2.32 9.90
N GLU A 48 14.26 -2.42 9.60
CA GLU A 48 15.28 -2.88 10.56
C GLU A 48 15.35 -1.96 11.79
N ASP A 49 15.42 -0.65 11.55
CA ASP A 49 15.54 0.36 12.61
C ASP A 49 14.31 0.43 13.52
N ILE A 50 13.10 0.34 12.93
CA ILE A 50 11.85 0.48 13.70
C ILE A 50 11.37 -0.84 14.31
N TYR A 51 11.88 -2.00 13.89
CA TYR A 51 11.39 -3.30 14.34
C TYR A 51 11.29 -3.45 15.87
N PRO A 52 12.29 -3.02 16.67
CA PRO A 52 12.17 -3.09 18.13
C PRO A 52 10.95 -2.36 18.70
N HIS A 53 10.53 -1.29 18.05
CA HIS A 53 9.36 -0.47 18.44
C HIS A 53 8.06 -1.01 17.88
N VAL A 54 8.09 -1.72 16.76
CA VAL A 54 6.94 -2.36 16.13
C VAL A 54 6.61 -3.72 16.76
N LYS A 55 7.64 -4.46 17.20
CA LYS A 55 7.52 -5.82 17.79
C LYS A 55 6.43 -5.95 18.86
N PRO A 56 6.25 -5.00 19.82
CA PRO A 56 5.20 -5.10 20.83
C PRO A 56 3.77 -5.11 20.29
N PHE A 57 3.56 -4.65 19.06
CA PHE A 57 2.27 -4.59 18.40
C PHE A 57 1.98 -5.83 17.55
N LEU A 58 2.96 -6.71 17.33
CA LEU A 58 2.84 -7.83 16.42
C LEU A 58 2.33 -9.10 17.10
N ARG A 59 1.75 -9.99 16.29
CA ARG A 59 1.39 -11.35 16.70
C ARG A 59 2.66 -12.21 16.92
N LYS A 60 2.59 -13.19 17.80
CA LYS A 60 3.70 -14.11 18.06
C LYS A 60 4.20 -14.82 16.80
N GLU A 61 3.28 -15.21 15.92
CA GLU A 61 3.60 -15.88 14.65
C GLU A 61 4.39 -14.94 13.71
N GLY A 62 3.98 -13.68 13.62
CA GLY A 62 4.69 -12.67 12.83
C GLY A 62 6.08 -12.37 13.39
N ILE A 63 6.19 -12.20 14.71
CA ILE A 63 7.47 -12.03 15.40
C ILE A 63 8.42 -13.19 15.09
N LYS A 64 7.93 -14.44 15.21
CA LYS A 64 8.73 -15.63 14.92
C LYS A 64 9.29 -15.62 13.51
N VAL A 65 8.44 -15.34 12.51
CA VAL A 65 8.86 -15.30 11.11
C VAL A 65 9.89 -14.19 10.86
N ILE A 66 9.67 -13.00 11.44
CA ILE A 66 10.62 -11.89 11.29
C ILE A 66 11.95 -12.21 11.94
N GLU A 67 11.98 -12.87 13.10
CA GLU A 67 13.22 -13.28 13.78
C GLU A 67 13.96 -14.39 13.04
N GLU A 68 13.26 -15.25 12.30
CA GLU A 68 13.84 -16.33 11.50
C GLU A 68 14.30 -15.89 10.12
N GLN A 69 13.56 -14.99 9.44
CA GLN A 69 13.78 -14.61 8.05
C GLN A 69 14.32 -13.19 7.85
N GLY A 70 14.20 -12.33 8.86
CA GLY A 70 14.50 -10.90 8.80
C GLY A 70 13.23 -10.04 8.71
N THR A 71 13.41 -8.73 8.85
CA THR A 71 12.32 -7.73 8.74
C THR A 71 11.80 -7.57 7.31
N TRP A 72 12.54 -8.04 6.34
CA TRP A 72 12.24 -8.11 4.92
C TRP A 72 12.91 -9.35 4.30
N VAL A 73 12.45 -9.76 3.14
CA VAL A 73 12.96 -10.89 2.36
C VAL A 73 13.16 -10.49 0.91
N LYS A 74 13.97 -11.27 0.20
CA LYS A 74 14.11 -11.15 -1.24
C LYS A 74 13.33 -12.29 -1.90
N SER A 75 12.39 -11.97 -2.78
CA SER A 75 11.62 -12.97 -3.52
C SER A 75 12.51 -13.72 -4.52
N ASP A 76 12.01 -14.83 -5.07
CA ASP A 76 12.69 -15.60 -6.13
C ASP A 76 12.96 -14.76 -7.40
N TRP A 77 12.17 -13.70 -7.60
CA TRP A 77 12.32 -12.74 -8.70
C TRP A 77 13.26 -11.58 -8.37
N GLY A 78 13.83 -11.57 -7.17
CA GLY A 78 14.78 -10.56 -6.71
C GLY A 78 14.14 -9.28 -6.15
N GLU A 79 12.82 -9.22 -6.02
CA GLU A 79 12.09 -8.10 -5.43
C GLU A 79 12.20 -8.13 -3.89
N LEU A 80 12.27 -6.95 -3.27
CA LEU A 80 12.30 -6.80 -1.81
C LEU A 80 10.86 -6.74 -1.29
N GLU A 81 10.55 -7.56 -0.28
CA GLU A 81 9.19 -7.74 0.21
C GLU A 81 9.14 -7.93 1.73
N THR A 82 7.98 -7.67 2.33
CA THR A 82 7.74 -8.10 3.71
C THR A 82 7.61 -9.62 3.79
N PRO A 83 8.12 -10.28 4.87
CA PRO A 83 8.01 -11.73 5.01
C PRO A 83 6.55 -12.17 5.22
N LEU A 84 6.26 -13.43 4.85
CA LEU A 84 4.94 -14.04 4.97
C LEU A 84 4.94 -15.18 5.99
N ILE A 85 3.87 -15.28 6.77
CA ILE A 85 3.60 -16.41 7.66
C ILE A 85 3.05 -17.55 6.80
N ASN A 86 3.80 -18.64 6.67
CA ASN A 86 3.42 -19.82 5.88
C ASN A 86 3.04 -19.50 4.43
N GLY A 87 3.66 -18.48 3.83
CA GLY A 87 3.40 -18.07 2.45
C GLY A 87 2.02 -17.44 2.22
N LYS A 88 1.37 -16.93 3.27
CA LYS A 88 0.03 -16.31 3.21
C LYS A 88 0.00 -14.93 3.86
N ASP A 89 -0.23 -14.88 5.17
CA ASP A 89 -0.39 -13.62 5.89
C ASP A 89 0.92 -12.83 5.91
N CYS A 90 0.86 -11.52 5.68
CA CYS A 90 1.99 -10.65 5.96
C CYS A 90 2.43 -10.80 7.44
N ALA A 91 3.75 -10.89 7.70
CA ALA A 91 4.26 -11.06 9.06
C ALA A 91 3.93 -9.87 9.99
N TYR A 92 3.65 -8.71 9.41
CA TYR A 92 3.23 -7.50 10.14
C TYR A 92 1.73 -7.38 10.34
N VAL A 93 0.91 -8.35 9.89
CA VAL A 93 -0.54 -8.30 10.09
C VAL A 93 -0.92 -8.62 11.54
N ILE A 94 -1.88 -7.89 12.05
CA ILE A 94 -2.55 -8.13 13.34
C ILE A 94 -4.05 -8.24 13.11
N PHE A 95 -4.79 -8.74 14.08
CA PHE A 95 -6.25 -8.82 14.00
C PHE A 95 -6.90 -8.12 15.19
N ASP A 96 -7.94 -7.33 14.90
CA ASP A 96 -8.78 -6.79 15.97
C ASP A 96 -9.75 -7.84 16.53
N GLU A 97 -10.53 -7.46 17.54
CA GLU A 97 -11.54 -8.31 18.19
C GLU A 97 -12.61 -8.87 17.21
N LYS A 98 -12.83 -8.17 16.09
CA LYS A 98 -13.76 -8.55 15.02
C LYS A 98 -13.10 -9.34 13.89
N LYS A 99 -11.86 -9.82 14.12
CA LYS A 99 -11.03 -10.53 13.13
C LYS A 99 -10.73 -9.71 11.86
N LYS A 100 -10.70 -8.39 11.97
CA LYS A 100 -10.28 -7.51 10.88
C LYS A 100 -8.75 -7.48 10.86
N ALA A 101 -8.16 -7.73 9.71
CA ALA A 101 -6.72 -7.61 9.51
C ALA A 101 -6.32 -6.13 9.47
N LEU A 102 -5.32 -5.78 10.25
CA LEU A 102 -4.73 -4.45 10.39
C LEU A 102 -3.22 -4.57 10.26
N CYS A 103 -2.54 -3.45 10.03
CA CYS A 103 -1.08 -3.43 9.95
C CYS A 103 -0.49 -3.06 11.32
N GLY A 104 0.33 -3.95 11.90
CA GLY A 104 1.01 -3.67 13.17
C GLY A 104 2.01 -2.52 13.11
N ILE A 105 2.60 -2.26 11.92
CA ILE A 105 3.45 -1.07 11.71
C ILE A 105 2.57 0.20 11.80
N GLU A 106 1.41 0.20 11.14
CA GLU A 106 0.49 1.35 11.19
C GLU A 106 -0.07 1.56 12.60
N GLU A 107 -0.29 0.49 13.37
CA GLU A 107 -0.72 0.60 14.76
C GLU A 107 0.38 1.22 15.64
N ALA A 108 1.64 0.80 15.47
CA ALA A 108 2.78 1.43 16.13
C ALA A 108 2.92 2.92 15.76
N TYR A 109 2.67 3.27 14.50
CA TYR A 109 2.63 4.66 14.05
C TYR A 109 1.48 5.45 14.72
N ASN A 110 0.28 4.90 14.72
CA ASN A 110 -0.90 5.54 15.31
C ASN A 110 -0.75 5.76 16.82
N SER A 111 -0.02 4.86 17.50
CA SER A 111 0.30 5.01 18.94
C SER A 111 1.40 6.02 19.23
N GLY A 112 2.10 6.53 18.19
CA GLY A 112 3.23 7.43 18.33
C GLY A 112 4.56 6.74 18.67
N ALA A 113 4.62 5.39 18.64
CA ALA A 113 5.84 4.64 18.91
C ALA A 113 6.89 4.78 17.80
N ILE A 114 6.44 5.07 16.58
CA ILE A 114 7.29 5.33 15.40
C ILE A 114 6.73 6.48 14.58
N THR A 115 7.55 7.06 13.70
CA THR A 115 7.15 8.16 12.79
C THR A 115 6.89 7.71 11.36
N TRP A 116 7.20 6.48 11.00
CA TRP A 116 7.00 5.91 9.67
C TRP A 116 5.72 5.07 9.63
N LYS A 117 4.79 5.42 8.73
CA LYS A 117 3.43 4.89 8.75
C LYS A 117 3.35 3.40 8.38
N LYS A 118 3.90 3.04 7.21
CA LYS A 118 3.92 1.69 6.63
C LYS A 118 4.63 1.70 5.27
N PRO A 119 4.94 0.55 4.64
CA PRO A 119 5.45 0.49 3.28
C PRO A 119 4.65 1.35 2.31
N VAL A 120 5.33 2.06 1.43
CA VAL A 120 4.67 2.96 0.47
C VAL A 120 3.75 2.19 -0.47
N SER A 121 4.10 0.96 -0.82
CA SER A 121 3.25 0.06 -1.62
C SER A 121 1.90 -0.21 -0.96
N CYS A 122 1.88 -0.47 0.35
CA CYS A 122 0.64 -0.63 1.13
C CYS A 122 -0.14 0.68 1.27
N HIS A 123 0.57 1.82 1.39
CA HIS A 123 -0.08 3.13 1.52
C HIS A 123 -0.71 3.59 0.20
N LEU A 124 -0.11 3.23 -0.94
CA LEU A 124 -0.61 3.53 -2.29
C LEU A 124 -1.76 2.63 -2.73
N TYR A 125 -1.95 1.45 -2.08
CA TYR A 125 -2.92 0.49 -2.57
C TYR A 125 -4.35 1.10 -2.67
N PRO A 126 -5.04 0.96 -3.79
CA PRO A 126 -4.88 0.00 -4.89
C PRO A 126 -3.99 0.47 -6.07
N ILE A 127 -3.23 1.53 -5.92
CA ILE A 127 -2.25 1.92 -6.94
C ILE A 127 -0.97 1.11 -6.78
N ARG A 128 -0.48 0.54 -7.89
CA ARG A 128 0.81 -0.13 -7.98
C ARG A 128 1.76 0.69 -8.84
N VAL A 129 2.98 0.85 -8.36
CA VAL A 129 4.06 1.52 -9.07
C VAL A 129 5.11 0.48 -9.45
N LYS A 130 5.50 0.46 -10.72
CA LYS A 130 6.62 -0.35 -11.21
C LYS A 130 7.67 0.57 -11.81
N GLU A 131 8.87 0.47 -11.25
CA GLU A 131 10.02 1.26 -11.71
C GLU A 131 10.67 0.58 -12.93
N TYR A 132 11.00 1.40 -13.93
CA TYR A 132 11.80 1.04 -15.09
C TYR A 132 12.97 2.02 -15.20
N SER A 133 13.98 1.71 -16.02
CA SER A 133 15.17 2.55 -16.19
C SER A 133 14.86 4.01 -16.58
N GLU A 134 13.84 4.21 -17.40
CA GLU A 134 13.52 5.53 -17.98
C GLU A 134 12.26 6.17 -17.41
N PHE A 135 11.38 5.40 -16.80
CA PHE A 135 10.10 5.87 -16.27
C PHE A 135 9.53 4.95 -15.19
N SER A 136 8.59 5.47 -14.42
CA SER A 136 7.78 4.68 -13.50
C SER A 136 6.37 4.48 -14.08
N ALA A 137 5.87 3.25 -14.09
CA ALA A 137 4.49 2.95 -14.46
C ALA A 137 3.59 3.00 -13.22
N VAL A 138 2.54 3.81 -13.28
CA VAL A 138 1.59 4.02 -12.17
C VAL A 138 0.23 3.49 -12.60
N ASN A 139 -0.19 2.35 -12.04
CA ASN A 139 -1.35 1.60 -12.48
C ASN A 139 -2.36 1.36 -11.36
N TYR A 140 -3.64 1.28 -11.73
CA TYR A 140 -4.70 0.82 -10.84
C TYR A 140 -4.76 -0.71 -10.84
N HIS A 141 -4.67 -1.32 -9.66
CA HIS A 141 -4.77 -2.76 -9.49
C HIS A 141 -6.21 -3.18 -9.24
N LYS A 142 -6.77 -3.95 -10.17
CA LYS A 142 -8.09 -4.55 -10.03
C LYS A 142 -7.96 -5.89 -9.30
N TRP A 143 -8.60 -6.00 -8.15
CA TRP A 143 -8.63 -7.22 -7.37
C TRP A 143 -10.04 -7.42 -6.81
N GLU A 144 -10.64 -8.58 -7.03
CA GLU A 144 -12.03 -8.88 -6.65
C GLU A 144 -12.31 -8.69 -5.15
N ILE A 145 -11.31 -8.93 -4.29
CA ILE A 145 -11.45 -8.68 -2.85
C ILE A 145 -11.73 -7.21 -2.50
N CYS A 146 -11.57 -6.30 -3.46
CA CYS A 146 -11.79 -4.85 -3.33
C CYS A 146 -13.10 -4.37 -3.98
N ASP A 147 -13.98 -5.25 -4.44
CA ASP A 147 -15.23 -4.84 -5.11
C ASP A 147 -16.13 -3.99 -4.21
N ASP A 148 -16.19 -4.31 -2.92
CA ASP A 148 -16.90 -3.48 -1.94
C ASP A 148 -16.29 -2.08 -1.77
N ALA A 149 -14.98 -1.95 -1.95
CA ALA A 149 -14.30 -0.65 -1.91
C ALA A 149 -14.60 0.18 -3.17
N CYS A 150 -14.71 -0.47 -4.32
CA CYS A 150 -15.14 0.18 -5.57
C CYS A 150 -16.59 0.64 -5.47
N THR A 151 -17.47 -0.17 -4.89
CA THR A 151 -18.88 0.17 -4.66
C THR A 151 -19.00 1.38 -3.74
N LEU A 152 -18.34 1.35 -2.59
CA LEU A 152 -18.33 2.47 -1.64
C LEU A 152 -17.73 3.74 -2.27
N GLY A 153 -16.64 3.60 -3.05
CA GLY A 153 -16.04 4.72 -3.77
C GLY A 153 -17.03 5.40 -4.73
N LYS A 154 -17.79 4.62 -5.49
CA LYS A 154 -18.84 5.14 -6.38
C LYS A 154 -19.96 5.84 -5.63
N GLU A 155 -20.43 5.26 -4.53
CA GLU A 155 -21.45 5.88 -3.68
C GLU A 155 -21.00 7.24 -3.13
N LEU A 156 -19.73 7.34 -2.73
CA LEU A 156 -19.13 8.55 -2.18
C LEU A 156 -18.56 9.50 -3.24
N GLN A 157 -18.51 9.08 -4.51
CA GLN A 157 -17.92 9.82 -5.63
C GLN A 157 -16.47 10.25 -5.36
N VAL A 158 -15.66 9.31 -4.86
CA VAL A 158 -14.26 9.55 -4.52
C VAL A 158 -13.34 8.81 -5.50
N PRO A 159 -12.74 9.50 -6.48
CA PRO A 159 -11.74 8.91 -7.37
C PRO A 159 -10.53 8.37 -6.60
N VAL A 160 -9.93 7.28 -7.10
CA VAL A 160 -8.83 6.60 -6.41
C VAL A 160 -7.66 7.53 -6.11
N TYR A 161 -7.31 8.45 -7.03
CA TYR A 161 -6.21 9.39 -6.80
C TYR A 161 -6.46 10.33 -5.60
N LYS A 162 -7.73 10.67 -5.33
CA LYS A 162 -8.10 11.46 -4.14
C LYS A 162 -8.04 10.62 -2.87
N PHE A 163 -8.49 9.37 -2.94
CA PHE A 163 -8.43 8.45 -1.82
C PHE A 163 -6.99 8.22 -1.33
N VAL A 164 -6.03 8.02 -2.24
CA VAL A 164 -4.63 7.79 -1.90
C VAL A 164 -3.76 9.04 -2.01
N LYS A 165 -4.34 10.25 -1.96
CA LYS A 165 -3.63 11.54 -2.09
C LYS A 165 -2.34 11.61 -1.28
N GLN A 166 -2.41 11.29 0.02
CA GLN A 166 -1.25 11.37 0.91
C GLN A 166 -0.13 10.39 0.52
N ALA A 167 -0.49 9.22 0.01
CA ALA A 167 0.46 8.23 -0.45
C ALA A 167 1.14 8.66 -1.76
N LEU A 168 0.38 9.25 -2.68
CA LEU A 168 0.91 9.81 -3.94
C LEU A 168 1.86 10.99 -3.67
N ILE A 169 1.48 11.91 -2.78
CA ILE A 169 2.35 13.01 -2.36
C ILE A 169 3.63 12.48 -1.71
N ARG A 170 3.52 11.44 -0.84
CA ARG A 170 4.68 10.81 -0.21
C ARG A 170 5.63 10.18 -1.23
N LYS A 171 5.11 9.53 -2.28
CA LYS A 171 5.93 8.85 -3.31
C LYS A 171 6.50 9.80 -4.34
N PHE A 172 5.71 10.76 -4.83
CA PHE A 172 6.04 11.57 -6.00
C PHE A 172 6.21 13.07 -5.70
N GLY A 173 5.80 13.53 -4.53
CA GLY A 173 5.84 14.93 -4.11
C GLY A 173 4.58 15.73 -4.46
N GLU A 174 4.42 16.88 -3.80
CA GLU A 174 3.25 17.76 -3.93
C GLU A 174 3.08 18.31 -5.36
N ASN A 175 4.17 18.67 -6.02
CA ASN A 175 4.13 19.22 -7.38
C ASN A 175 3.56 18.20 -8.38
N TRP A 176 4.00 16.94 -8.28
CA TRP A 176 3.50 15.87 -9.13
C TRP A 176 1.99 15.65 -8.90
N TYR A 177 1.57 15.65 -7.64
CA TYR A 177 0.16 15.48 -7.31
C TYR A 177 -0.70 16.66 -7.82
N ALA A 178 -0.21 17.91 -7.72
CA ALA A 178 -0.89 19.08 -8.27
C ALA A 178 -1.06 19.00 -9.80
N GLU A 179 -0.06 18.48 -10.51
CA GLU A 179 -0.18 18.25 -11.96
C GLU A 179 -1.19 17.13 -12.28
N LEU A 180 -1.23 16.05 -11.48
CA LEU A 180 -2.26 14.99 -11.59
C LEU A 180 -3.68 15.57 -11.42
N GLU A 181 -3.89 16.44 -10.43
CA GLU A 181 -5.20 17.10 -10.22
C GLU A 181 -5.61 17.93 -11.45
N LYS A 182 -4.70 18.69 -12.05
CA LYS A 182 -4.97 19.46 -13.28
C LYS A 182 -5.36 18.57 -14.46
N VAL A 183 -4.70 17.41 -14.61
CA VAL A 183 -5.06 16.44 -15.66
C VAL A 183 -6.44 15.87 -15.41
N ALA A 184 -6.73 15.45 -14.17
CA ALA A 184 -8.03 14.91 -13.79
C ALA A 184 -9.16 15.92 -14.05
N GLU A 185 -8.99 17.19 -13.67
CA GLU A 185 -9.98 18.25 -13.92
C GLU A 185 -10.26 18.49 -15.41
N LYS A 186 -9.23 18.41 -16.26
CA LYS A 186 -9.41 18.53 -17.72
C LYS A 186 -10.11 17.33 -18.31
N HIS A 187 -9.78 16.13 -17.84
CA HIS A 187 -10.37 14.88 -18.31
C HIS A 187 -11.88 14.81 -18.00
N LEU A 188 -12.28 15.24 -16.80
CA LEU A 188 -13.69 15.24 -16.37
C LEU A 188 -14.56 16.32 -17.06
N LYS A 189 -13.96 17.27 -17.79
CA LYS A 189 -14.67 18.31 -18.54
C LYS A 189 -14.90 17.98 -20.02
N GLN A 190 -14.36 16.85 -20.48
CA GLN A 190 -14.56 16.31 -21.83
C GLN A 190 -15.70 15.30 -21.87
#